data_03005b82c48890c15b841d5b4c300445
#
_entry.id   03005b82c48890c15b841d5b4c300445
#
_cell.length_a   1.000
_cell.length_b   1.000
_cell.length_c   1.000
_cell.angle_alpha   90.00
_cell.angle_beta   90.00
_cell.angle_gamma   90.00
#
_symmetry.space_group_name_H-M   'P 1'
#
loop_
_entity.id
_entity.type
_entity.pdbx_description
1 polymer ?
#
loop_
_entity_poly.entity_id
_entity_poly.type
_entity_poly.pdbx_seq_one_letter_code
_entity_poly.pdbx_strand_id
1 'polypeptide(L)'
;MVVEVLETVISNSPDDMVTRNIRKLGELGCKIDLDDFGSGHTSIASIRRFSVSRIKIDRSFVIKSDRDPEQQRMISAILSLAERLDVQTLAEGVETAGEHALLAQLGCDHVQGFGIARPMPYDQTIEWVLAHNGKLASTTQIVGDKFQR
;
A
#
# COMPACT_ATOMS: atom_id res chain seq x y z
N MET A 1 15.95 -3.69 -1.14
CA MET A 1 15.46 -3.89 0.23
C MET A 1 14.44 -2.81 0.54
N VAL A 2 13.37 -3.14 1.28
CA VAL A 2 12.38 -2.19 1.78
C VAL A 2 12.58 -2.07 3.28
N VAL A 3 12.49 -0.85 3.81
CA VAL A 3 12.55 -0.53 5.25
C VAL A 3 11.23 0.14 5.62
N GLU A 4 10.50 -0.43 6.54
CA GLU A 4 9.26 0.13 7.07
C GLU A 4 9.57 1.02 8.27
N VAL A 5 8.99 2.21 8.28
CA VAL A 5 9.16 3.21 9.33
C VAL A 5 7.78 3.63 9.83
N LEU A 6 7.54 3.44 11.11
CA LEU A 6 6.27 3.85 11.73
C LEU A 6 6.04 5.36 11.63
N GLU A 7 4.81 5.76 11.40
CA GLU A 7 4.38 7.15 11.38
C GLU A 7 4.84 7.91 12.64
N THR A 8 4.74 7.29 13.81
CA THR A 8 5.11 7.88 15.11
C THR A 8 6.60 8.21 15.23
N VAL A 9 7.47 7.44 14.58
CA VAL A 9 8.93 7.68 14.55
C VAL A 9 9.22 8.95 13.75
N ILE A 10 8.53 9.14 12.63
CA ILE A 10 8.69 10.30 11.76
C ILE A 10 8.13 11.58 12.40
N SER A 11 6.97 11.47 13.08
CA SER A 11 6.27 12.61 13.67
C SER A 11 6.96 13.18 14.91
N ASN A 12 7.53 12.31 15.75
CA ASN A 12 8.07 12.67 17.06
C ASN A 12 9.57 12.94 17.06
N SER A 13 10.25 12.83 15.93
CA SER A 13 11.70 12.96 15.87
C SER A 13 12.11 14.34 15.31
N PRO A 14 12.40 15.35 16.16
CA PRO A 14 13.18 16.49 15.75
C PRO A 14 14.64 16.11 15.48
N ASP A 15 15.00 14.83 15.74
CA ASP A 15 16.37 14.37 15.79
C ASP A 15 16.97 14.22 14.38
N ASP A 16 17.99 14.99 14.13
CA ASP A 16 18.82 14.91 12.92
C ASP A 16 19.42 13.52 12.71
N MET A 17 19.56 12.70 13.77
CA MET A 17 20.14 11.37 13.65
C MET A 17 19.20 10.39 12.95
N VAL A 18 17.90 10.33 13.30
CA VAL A 18 16.92 9.48 12.65
C VAL A 18 16.79 9.87 11.17
N THR A 19 16.61 11.15 10.91
CA THR A 19 16.56 11.69 9.54
C THR A 19 17.79 11.31 8.73
N ARG A 20 18.98 11.45 9.31
CA ARG A 20 20.25 11.14 8.66
C ARG A 20 20.38 9.65 8.36
N ASN A 21 19.95 8.77 9.28
CA ASN A 21 20.01 7.34 9.09
C ASN A 21 19.03 6.87 8.01
N ILE A 22 17.79 7.37 8.00
CA ILE A 22 16.82 7.05 6.96
C ILE A 22 17.33 7.51 5.58
N ARG A 23 17.89 8.72 5.51
CA ARG A 23 18.48 9.22 4.26
C ARG A 23 19.63 8.33 3.77
N LYS A 24 20.54 7.91 4.66
CA LYS A 24 21.63 6.98 4.32
C LYS A 24 21.12 5.63 3.80
N LEU A 25 20.03 5.11 4.38
CA LEU A 25 19.38 3.90 3.86
C LEU A 25 18.87 4.10 2.44
N GLY A 26 18.25 5.26 2.15
CA GLY A 26 17.85 5.62 0.80
C GLY A 26 19.03 5.71 -0.18
N GLU A 27 20.14 6.34 0.23
CA GLU A 27 21.38 6.43 -0.56
C GLU A 27 21.99 5.05 -0.87
N LEU A 28 21.77 4.06 0.00
CA LEU A 28 22.14 2.67 -0.21
C LEU A 28 21.15 1.88 -1.10
N GLY A 29 20.13 2.56 -1.66
CA GLY A 29 19.14 1.96 -2.53
C GLY A 29 17.98 1.26 -1.80
N CYS A 30 17.81 1.48 -0.50
CA CYS A 30 16.64 0.99 0.22
C CYS A 30 15.42 1.87 -0.11
N LYS A 31 14.27 1.24 -0.37
CA LYS A 31 12.98 1.94 -0.40
C LYS A 31 12.48 2.14 1.03
N ILE A 32 11.88 3.29 1.29
CA ILE A 32 11.31 3.62 2.60
C ILE A 32 9.79 3.58 2.49
N ASP A 33 9.17 2.68 3.24
CA ASP A 33 7.73 2.61 3.37
C ASP A 33 7.31 3.25 4.69
N LEU A 34 6.28 4.09 4.65
CA LEU A 34 5.67 4.71 5.82
C LEU A 34 4.54 3.84 6.31
N ASP A 35 4.70 3.27 7.50
CA ASP A 35 3.76 2.31 8.09
C ASP A 35 2.72 2.98 8.99
N ASP A 36 1.54 2.35 9.12
CA ASP A 36 0.40 2.78 9.94
C ASP A 36 -0.11 4.20 9.61
N PHE A 37 -0.03 4.61 8.35
CA PHE A 37 -0.42 5.96 7.95
C PHE A 37 -1.92 6.21 8.18
N GLY A 38 -2.19 7.34 8.85
CA GLY A 38 -3.54 7.78 9.21
C GLY A 38 -3.91 7.50 10.67
N SER A 39 -3.10 6.73 11.40
CA SER A 39 -3.30 6.47 12.83
C SER A 39 -2.72 7.56 13.74
N GLY A 40 -1.89 8.47 13.19
CA GLY A 40 -1.12 9.46 13.95
C GLY A 40 -1.19 10.88 13.38
N HIS A 41 -0.11 11.63 13.50
CA HIS A 41 -0.01 13.05 13.18
C HIS A 41 1.11 13.35 12.17
N THR A 42 1.31 12.50 11.17
CA THR A 42 2.34 12.74 10.15
C THR A 42 2.01 13.98 9.34
N SER A 43 2.98 14.87 9.23
CA SER A 43 2.86 16.01 8.34
C SER A 43 3.29 15.64 6.92
N ILE A 44 2.67 16.27 5.92
CA ILE A 44 3.06 16.15 4.51
C ILE A 44 4.56 16.49 4.34
N ALA A 45 5.06 17.43 5.13
CA ALA A 45 6.49 17.80 5.12
C ALA A 45 7.39 16.64 5.53
N SER A 46 6.95 15.78 6.46
CA SER A 46 7.70 14.60 6.88
C SER A 46 7.81 13.57 5.75
N ILE A 47 6.73 13.30 5.01
CA ILE A 47 6.73 12.37 3.87
C ILE A 47 7.80 12.79 2.85
N ARG A 48 7.87 14.09 2.53
CA ARG A 48 8.89 14.62 1.61
C ARG A 48 10.30 14.59 2.20
N ARG A 49 10.44 14.93 3.49
CA ARG A 49 11.74 14.99 4.19
C ARG A 49 12.44 13.63 4.21
N PHE A 50 11.69 12.55 4.38
CA PHE A 50 12.22 11.19 4.47
C PHE A 50 12.26 10.45 3.13
N SER A 51 11.88 11.10 2.02
CA SER A 51 11.85 10.49 0.69
C SER A 51 11.10 9.15 0.70
N VAL A 52 9.91 9.15 1.32
CA VAL A 52 9.05 7.99 1.41
C VAL A 52 8.72 7.49 0.00
N SER A 53 8.89 6.20 -0.24
CA SER A 53 8.60 5.55 -1.52
C SER A 53 7.15 5.07 -1.60
N ARG A 54 6.58 4.68 -0.44
CA ARG A 54 5.24 4.12 -0.37
C ARG A 54 4.60 4.42 0.99
N ILE A 55 3.30 4.69 0.96
CA ILE A 55 2.44 4.84 2.14
C ILE A 55 1.64 3.55 2.32
N LYS A 56 1.71 2.95 3.50
CA LYS A 56 0.90 1.80 3.90
C LYS A 56 -0.36 2.32 4.63
N ILE A 57 -1.51 2.04 4.05
CA ILE A 57 -2.82 2.41 4.61
C ILE A 57 -3.17 1.36 5.66
N ASP A 58 -3.32 1.80 6.92
CA ASP A 58 -3.60 0.91 8.02
C ASP A 58 -4.89 0.10 7.83
N ARG A 59 -4.87 -1.13 8.31
CA ARG A 59 -5.98 -2.08 8.24
C ARG A 59 -7.30 -1.51 8.77
N SER A 60 -7.27 -0.63 9.78
CA SER A 60 -8.49 -0.05 10.36
C SER A 60 -9.33 0.75 9.35
N PHE A 61 -8.69 1.33 8.32
CA PHE A 61 -9.37 2.00 7.22
C PHE A 61 -9.89 1.03 6.16
N VAL A 62 -9.25 -0.13 6.01
CA VAL A 62 -9.54 -1.11 4.95
C VAL A 62 -10.71 -2.02 5.30
N ILE A 63 -10.78 -2.47 6.56
CA ILE A 63 -11.83 -3.39 7.03
C ILE A 63 -13.21 -2.75 6.80
N LYS A 64 -14.09 -3.50 6.09
CA LYS A 64 -15.48 -3.10 5.77
C LYS A 64 -15.58 -1.82 4.94
N SER A 65 -14.50 -1.35 4.34
CA SER A 65 -14.51 -0.13 3.50
C SER A 65 -15.48 -0.24 2.32
N ASP A 66 -15.73 -1.46 1.82
CA ASP A 66 -16.72 -1.73 0.76
C ASP A 66 -18.16 -1.36 1.15
N ARG A 67 -18.44 -1.19 2.45
CA ARG A 67 -19.77 -0.91 3.02
C ARG A 67 -19.84 0.38 3.84
N ASP A 68 -18.71 1.02 4.09
CA ASP A 68 -18.63 2.23 4.91
C ASP A 68 -18.18 3.44 4.08
N PRO A 69 -19.15 4.37 3.76
CA PRO A 69 -18.84 5.55 2.97
C PRO A 69 -17.84 6.51 3.65
N GLU A 70 -17.70 6.48 4.96
CA GLU A 70 -16.74 7.33 5.67
C GLU A 70 -15.31 6.79 5.45
N GLN A 71 -15.11 5.48 5.59
CA GLN A 71 -13.84 4.85 5.27
C GLN A 71 -13.46 5.03 3.80
N GLN A 72 -14.42 4.92 2.86
CA GLN A 72 -14.17 5.19 1.44
C GLN A 72 -13.64 6.61 1.21
N ARG A 73 -14.26 7.61 1.85
CA ARG A 73 -13.80 9.01 1.74
C ARG A 73 -12.39 9.18 2.31
N MET A 74 -12.09 8.54 3.44
CA MET A 74 -10.77 8.59 4.06
C MET A 74 -9.71 7.95 3.16
N ILE A 75 -9.94 6.74 2.66
CA ILE A 75 -9.05 6.08 1.70
C ILE A 75 -8.84 6.97 0.47
N SER A 76 -9.90 7.50 -0.12
CA SER A 76 -9.81 8.39 -1.30
C SER A 76 -8.95 9.62 -1.02
N ALA A 77 -9.05 10.21 0.17
CA ALA A 77 -8.22 11.35 0.56
C ALA A 77 -6.74 10.97 0.68
N ILE A 78 -6.43 9.80 1.27
CA ILE A 78 -5.06 9.29 1.38
C ILE A 78 -4.48 9.01 -0.02
N LEU A 79 -5.22 8.34 -0.91
CA LEU A 79 -4.80 8.05 -2.27
C LEU A 79 -4.53 9.32 -3.07
N SER A 80 -5.42 10.32 -2.98
CA SER A 80 -5.23 11.63 -3.64
C SER A 80 -4.01 12.39 -3.10
N LEU A 81 -3.71 12.26 -1.82
CA LEU A 81 -2.49 12.82 -1.22
C LEU A 81 -1.24 12.13 -1.77
N ALA A 82 -1.23 10.81 -1.79
CA ALA A 82 -0.10 10.02 -2.29
C ALA A 82 0.20 10.32 -3.77
N GLU A 83 -0.83 10.40 -4.61
CA GLU A 83 -0.73 10.77 -6.02
C GLU A 83 -0.06 12.15 -6.20
N ARG A 84 -0.49 13.17 -5.42
CA ARG A 84 0.09 14.53 -5.48
C ARG A 84 1.53 14.59 -5.01
N LEU A 85 1.96 13.63 -4.21
CA LEU A 85 3.33 13.53 -3.69
C LEU A 85 4.22 12.60 -4.53
N ASP A 86 3.66 11.95 -5.56
CA ASP A 86 4.32 10.92 -6.37
C ASP A 86 4.84 9.75 -5.52
N VAL A 87 4.01 9.28 -4.58
CA VAL A 87 4.30 8.21 -3.63
C VAL A 87 3.31 7.08 -3.85
N GLN A 88 3.80 5.84 -3.92
CA GLN A 88 2.95 4.66 -4.07
C GLN A 88 2.11 4.40 -2.81
N THR A 89 1.06 3.61 -2.97
CA THR A 89 0.16 3.20 -1.87
C THR A 89 0.10 1.68 -1.74
N LEU A 90 -0.06 1.21 -0.51
CA LEU A 90 -0.31 -0.19 -0.18
C LEU A 90 -1.41 -0.27 0.87
N ALA A 91 -2.53 -0.86 0.56
CA ALA A 91 -3.59 -1.11 1.55
C ALA A 91 -3.37 -2.45 2.25
N GLU A 92 -3.36 -2.42 3.58
CA GLU A 92 -3.13 -3.58 4.42
C GLU A 92 -4.41 -4.21 4.95
N GLY A 93 -4.34 -5.51 5.24
CA GLY A 93 -5.42 -6.24 5.88
C GLY A 93 -6.66 -6.44 5.02
N VAL A 94 -6.52 -6.49 3.70
CA VAL A 94 -7.62 -6.83 2.79
C VAL A 94 -8.06 -8.27 3.03
N GLU A 95 -9.32 -8.47 3.42
CA GLU A 95 -9.87 -9.77 3.75
C GLU A 95 -10.95 -10.25 2.77
N THR A 96 -11.64 -9.33 2.10
CA THR A 96 -12.76 -9.65 1.22
C THR A 96 -12.54 -9.20 -0.22
N ALA A 97 -13.24 -9.87 -1.15
CA ALA A 97 -13.25 -9.46 -2.55
C ALA A 97 -13.88 -8.06 -2.75
N GLY A 98 -14.83 -7.66 -1.88
CA GLY A 98 -15.45 -6.35 -1.92
C GLY A 98 -14.46 -5.23 -1.59
N GLU A 99 -13.68 -5.39 -0.52
CA GLU A 99 -12.62 -4.46 -0.14
C GLU A 99 -11.57 -4.35 -1.25
N HIS A 100 -11.12 -5.48 -1.82
CA HIS A 100 -10.17 -5.50 -2.93
C HIS A 100 -10.71 -4.76 -4.16
N ALA A 101 -11.95 -5.02 -4.56
CA ALA A 101 -12.58 -4.37 -5.70
C ALA A 101 -12.70 -2.86 -5.51
N LEU A 102 -13.10 -2.41 -4.31
CA LEU A 102 -13.16 -0.99 -3.96
C LEU A 102 -11.78 -0.32 -4.07
N LEU A 103 -10.75 -0.91 -3.47
CA LEU A 103 -9.38 -0.36 -3.50
C LEU A 103 -8.85 -0.26 -4.93
N ALA A 104 -9.10 -1.27 -5.77
CA ALA A 104 -8.76 -1.22 -7.19
C ALA A 104 -9.52 -0.11 -7.93
N GLN A 105 -10.81 0.07 -7.64
CA GLN A 105 -11.63 1.15 -8.22
C GLN A 105 -11.15 2.54 -7.81
N LEU A 106 -10.69 2.69 -6.55
CA LEU A 106 -10.16 3.95 -6.04
C LEU A 106 -8.73 4.25 -6.51
N GLY A 107 -8.05 3.30 -7.17
CA GLY A 107 -6.70 3.48 -7.71
C GLY A 107 -5.58 3.22 -6.71
N CYS A 108 -5.78 2.36 -5.71
CA CYS A 108 -4.71 1.92 -4.83
C CYS A 108 -3.70 1.07 -5.62
N ASP A 109 -2.39 1.37 -5.50
CA ASP A 109 -1.35 0.70 -6.29
C ASP A 109 -1.12 -0.76 -5.88
N HIS A 110 -1.17 -1.04 -4.57
CA HIS A 110 -0.88 -2.35 -4.02
C HIS A 110 -1.87 -2.71 -2.91
N VAL A 111 -2.08 -4.01 -2.74
CA VAL A 111 -2.92 -4.55 -1.67
C VAL A 111 -2.23 -5.74 -1.01
N GLN A 112 -2.43 -5.90 0.29
CA GLN A 112 -1.93 -7.01 1.09
C GLN A 112 -2.98 -7.46 2.09
N GLY A 113 -3.14 -8.75 2.27
CA GLY A 113 -4.06 -9.29 3.29
C GLY A 113 -4.46 -10.74 3.03
N PHE A 114 -5.21 -11.30 3.96
CA PHE A 114 -5.65 -12.70 3.88
C PHE A 114 -6.65 -12.97 2.74
N GLY A 115 -7.31 -11.94 2.25
CA GLY A 115 -8.13 -12.04 1.04
C GLY A 115 -7.32 -12.27 -0.24
N ILE A 116 -6.01 -11.95 -0.22
CA ILE A 116 -5.09 -12.18 -1.33
C ILE A 116 -4.38 -13.52 -1.13
N ALA A 117 -3.62 -13.63 -0.03
CA ALA A 117 -2.93 -14.85 0.36
C ALA A 117 -2.65 -14.85 1.87
N ARG A 118 -2.70 -16.03 2.49
CA ARG A 118 -2.19 -16.22 3.85
C ARG A 118 -0.68 -16.43 3.82
N PRO A 119 0.06 -16.10 4.90
CA PRO A 119 1.47 -16.45 5.01
C PRO A 119 1.69 -17.94 4.71
N MET A 120 2.68 -18.25 3.90
CA MET A 120 2.99 -19.60 3.48
C MET A 120 4.50 -19.81 3.40
N PRO A 121 5.01 -21.05 3.47
CA PRO A 121 6.41 -21.38 3.26
C PRO A 121 6.90 -20.96 1.87
N TYR A 122 8.20 -20.69 1.75
CA TYR A 122 8.81 -20.15 0.53
C TYR A 122 8.57 -21.02 -0.71
N ASP A 123 8.67 -22.33 -0.58
CA ASP A 123 8.44 -23.31 -1.65
C ASP A 123 6.99 -23.22 -2.19
N GLN A 124 6.00 -23.05 -1.31
CA GLN A 124 4.60 -22.89 -1.71
C GLN A 124 4.34 -21.50 -2.35
N THR A 125 5.12 -20.49 -2.00
CA THR A 125 4.95 -19.13 -2.54
C THR A 125 5.15 -19.12 -4.06
N ILE A 126 6.13 -19.85 -4.57
CA ILE A 126 6.43 -19.90 -6.01
C ILE A 126 5.23 -20.49 -6.78
N GLU A 127 4.71 -21.62 -6.32
CA GLU A 127 3.55 -22.28 -6.93
C GLU A 127 2.31 -21.37 -6.91
N TRP A 128 2.09 -20.69 -5.76
CA TRP A 128 0.97 -19.78 -5.61
C TRP A 128 1.06 -18.59 -6.58
N VAL A 129 2.24 -17.96 -6.70
CA VAL A 129 2.46 -16.82 -7.62
C VAL A 129 2.21 -17.23 -9.07
N LEU A 130 2.72 -18.39 -9.50
CA LEU A 130 2.50 -18.88 -10.86
C LEU A 130 1.00 -19.15 -11.15
N ALA A 131 0.30 -19.75 -10.20
CA ALA A 131 -1.13 -20.02 -10.32
C ALA A 131 -1.96 -18.71 -10.31
N HIS A 132 -1.57 -17.73 -9.51
CA HIS A 132 -2.23 -16.43 -9.42
C HIS A 132 -2.06 -15.62 -10.70
N ASN A 133 -0.85 -15.53 -11.23
CA ASN A 133 -0.55 -14.83 -12.49
C ASN A 133 -1.26 -15.50 -13.67
N GLY A 134 -1.37 -16.81 -13.69
CA GLY A 134 -2.14 -17.54 -14.71
C GLY A 134 -3.64 -17.17 -14.70
N LYS A 135 -4.23 -16.96 -13.54
CA LYS A 135 -5.62 -16.50 -13.42
C LYS A 135 -5.82 -15.07 -13.94
N LEU A 136 -4.90 -14.17 -13.61
CA LEU A 136 -4.93 -12.78 -14.09
C LEU A 136 -4.83 -12.71 -15.62
N ALA A 137 -3.91 -13.47 -16.22
CA ALA A 137 -3.74 -13.53 -17.67
C ALA A 137 -5.02 -14.03 -18.38
N SER A 138 -5.69 -15.06 -17.84
CA SER A 138 -6.95 -15.57 -18.41
C SER A 138 -8.10 -14.57 -18.33
N THR A 139 -8.17 -13.80 -17.24
CA THR A 139 -9.19 -12.76 -17.05
C THR A 139 -9.00 -11.61 -18.03
N THR A 140 -7.76 -11.22 -18.31
CA THR A 140 -7.44 -10.15 -19.27
C THR A 140 -7.85 -10.54 -20.69
N GLN A 141 -7.68 -11.79 -21.10
CA GLN A 141 -8.13 -12.29 -22.40
C GLN A 141 -9.65 -12.21 -22.56
N ILE A 142 -10.41 -12.57 -21.52
CA ILE A 142 -11.89 -12.51 -21.55
C ILE A 142 -12.40 -11.07 -21.74
N VAL A 143 -11.73 -10.09 -21.14
CA VAL A 143 -12.09 -8.66 -21.28
C VAL A 143 -11.70 -8.13 -22.67
N GLY A 144 -10.54 -8.53 -23.21
CA GLY A 144 -10.08 -8.14 -24.55
C GLY A 144 -11.04 -8.57 -25.66
N ASP A 145 -11.59 -9.77 -25.60
CA ASP A 145 -12.51 -10.31 -26.60
C ASP A 145 -13.89 -9.61 -26.60
N LYS A 146 -14.29 -8.97 -25.52
CA LYS A 146 -15.58 -8.25 -25.42
C LYS A 146 -15.56 -6.87 -26.05
N PHE A 147 -14.41 -6.28 -26.28
CA PHE A 147 -14.26 -4.93 -26.87
C PHE A 147 -13.93 -4.93 -28.37
N GLN A 148 -13.87 -6.10 -29.03
CA GLN A 148 -13.65 -6.21 -30.48
C GLN A 148 -14.91 -6.54 -31.30
N ARG A 149 -16.10 -6.22 -30.79
CA ARG A 149 -17.35 -6.34 -31.57
C ARG A 149 -18.08 -5.01 -31.63
#